data_73906944546a1e7dbdaccfa965faadd3
#
_entry.id   73906944546a1e7dbdaccfa965faadd3
#
_cell.length_a   1.000
_cell.length_b   1.000
_cell.length_c   1.000
_cell.angle_alpha   90.00
_cell.angle_beta   90.00
_cell.angle_gamma   90.00
#
_symmetry.space_group_name_H-M   'P 1'
#
loop_
_entity.id
_entity.type
_entity.pdbx_description
1 polymer ?
#
loop_
_entity_poly.entity_id
_entity_poly.type
_entity_poly.pdbx_seq_one_letter_code
_entity_poly.pdbx_strand_id
1 'polypeptide(L)'
;MMSTDAYTVRRASRSRFIDVRGLRHHVLEWGDASMATPHRPPLLMQHGWMDVAASFQFVVDALRADRHVLAFDWRGFGLTDASAAGTYWTPDYLGDLDAALDALFCDAAADTPIDLLGHSMGANVVMLYAGLRPRRIRRLVNLEGFGMPATQPSQAPKRIVQWLDQLKQPATLRDYDSLDAVAARLRQTNPLLPPARAAWLAQHWSRRVEKAGAGTRYEILGDPAHKRVNPTLYQRDEVLACWKLIEAPVLWVEGDQTDVPARWGTRYSRAEFDERMSVVRRVERRVLAPAGHMLHHDQPEALAALLEAFLGA
;
A
#
# COMPACT_ATOMS: atom_id res chain seq x y z
N MET A 1 -10.24 -26.39 -21.46
CA MET A 1 -10.51 -26.45 -20.02
C MET A 1 -9.27 -25.92 -19.32
N MET A 2 -9.27 -24.65 -18.89
CA MET A 2 -8.18 -24.14 -18.04
C MET A 2 -8.41 -24.73 -16.64
N SER A 3 -7.39 -25.40 -16.10
CA SER A 3 -7.41 -25.91 -14.73
C SER A 3 -7.75 -24.75 -13.79
N THR A 4 -8.85 -24.89 -13.06
CA THR A 4 -9.27 -23.93 -12.03
C THR A 4 -8.69 -24.31 -10.67
N ASP A 5 -7.41 -24.69 -10.65
CA ASP A 5 -6.76 -25.01 -9.39
C ASP A 5 -6.78 -23.77 -8.50
N ALA A 6 -7.34 -23.93 -7.30
CA ALA A 6 -7.41 -22.85 -6.33
C ALA A 6 -5.99 -22.39 -5.96
N TYR A 7 -5.80 -21.08 -5.75
CA TYR A 7 -4.53 -20.59 -5.22
C TYR A 7 -4.28 -21.19 -3.82
N THR A 8 -3.13 -21.80 -3.66
CA THR A 8 -2.72 -22.42 -2.40
C THR A 8 -1.65 -21.57 -1.74
N VAL A 9 -1.94 -21.09 -0.53
CA VAL A 9 -0.98 -20.35 0.30
C VAL A 9 0.17 -21.27 0.68
N ARG A 10 1.40 -20.83 0.43
CA ARG A 10 2.63 -21.57 0.74
C ARG A 10 3.19 -21.17 2.11
N ARG A 11 3.10 -19.88 2.45
CA ARG A 11 3.51 -19.32 3.74
C ARG A 11 2.28 -18.70 4.41
N ALA A 12 1.74 -19.39 5.40
CA ALA A 12 0.58 -18.87 6.14
C ALA A 12 0.99 -17.66 6.99
N SER A 13 0.17 -16.61 6.95
CA SER A 13 0.29 -15.47 7.84
C SER A 13 -0.39 -15.70 9.18
N ARG A 14 0.12 -15.07 10.23
CA ARG A 14 -0.62 -14.87 11.48
C ARG A 14 -1.33 -13.51 11.41
N SER A 15 -2.60 -13.49 11.79
CA SER A 15 -3.41 -12.28 11.90
C SER A 15 -3.43 -11.83 13.35
N ARG A 16 -3.09 -10.57 13.62
CA ARG A 16 -3.17 -9.95 14.95
C ARG A 16 -3.56 -8.49 14.84
N PHE A 17 -3.85 -7.88 15.98
CA PHE A 17 -4.18 -6.46 16.07
C PHE A 17 -3.20 -5.75 17.00
N ILE A 18 -2.94 -4.49 16.70
CA ILE A 18 -2.18 -3.55 17.55
C ILE A 18 -2.97 -2.28 17.74
N ASP A 19 -2.85 -1.65 18.90
CA ASP A 19 -3.45 -0.37 19.19
C ASP A 19 -2.49 0.76 18.78
N VAL A 20 -2.92 1.57 17.82
CA VAL A 20 -2.13 2.67 17.27
C VAL A 20 -2.98 3.92 17.23
N ARG A 21 -2.61 4.95 17.97
CA ARG A 21 -3.26 6.26 17.99
C ARG A 21 -4.80 6.20 18.16
N GLY A 22 -5.25 5.29 19.04
CA GLY A 22 -6.69 5.12 19.36
C GLY A 22 -7.49 4.33 18.33
N LEU A 23 -6.84 3.70 17.37
CA LEU A 23 -7.44 2.77 16.40
C LEU A 23 -6.78 1.40 16.54
N ARG A 24 -7.57 0.36 16.35
CA ARG A 24 -7.12 -1.01 16.32
C ARG A 24 -6.70 -1.37 14.90
N HIS A 25 -5.39 -1.48 14.66
CA HIS A 25 -4.83 -1.84 13.36
C HIS A 25 -4.65 -3.34 13.22
N HIS A 26 -5.11 -3.89 12.11
CA HIS A 26 -4.90 -5.28 11.73
C HIS A 26 -3.52 -5.45 11.11
N VAL A 27 -2.81 -6.50 11.51
CA VAL A 27 -1.47 -6.85 11.04
C VAL A 27 -1.45 -8.29 10.58
N LEU A 28 -0.91 -8.52 9.40
CA LEU A 28 -0.48 -9.83 8.93
C LEU A 28 1.02 -9.99 9.14
N GLU A 29 1.42 -11.14 9.63
CA GLU A 29 2.81 -11.46 9.96
C GLU A 29 3.17 -12.84 9.40
N TRP A 30 4.24 -12.91 8.62
CA TRP A 30 4.82 -14.13 8.06
C TRP A 30 6.20 -14.35 8.67
N GLY A 31 6.48 -15.59 9.07
CA GLY A 31 7.65 -15.90 9.87
C GLY A 31 7.53 -15.32 11.27
N ASP A 32 8.66 -15.06 11.91
CA ASP A 32 8.73 -14.51 13.26
C ASP A 32 10.02 -13.72 13.50
N ALA A 33 10.08 -13.03 14.65
CA ALA A 33 11.20 -12.15 14.99
C ALA A 33 12.56 -12.86 15.06
N SER A 34 12.60 -14.19 15.33
CA SER A 34 13.86 -14.96 15.38
C SER A 34 14.54 -15.08 14.01
N MET A 35 13.79 -14.86 12.93
CA MET A 35 14.32 -14.84 11.56
C MET A 35 15.02 -13.51 11.21
N ALA A 36 14.87 -12.49 12.05
CA ALA A 36 15.49 -11.19 11.84
C ALA A 36 16.95 -11.18 12.30
N THR A 37 17.81 -10.55 11.51
CA THR A 37 19.22 -10.31 11.84
C THR A 37 19.58 -8.86 11.49
N PRO A 38 20.72 -8.32 11.99
CA PRO A 38 21.16 -6.96 11.60
C PRO A 38 21.33 -6.79 10.08
N HIS A 39 21.69 -7.86 9.36
CA HIS A 39 21.86 -7.84 7.91
C HIS A 39 20.56 -8.11 7.15
N ARG A 40 19.59 -8.73 7.79
CA ARG A 40 18.27 -9.06 7.28
C ARG A 40 17.19 -8.71 8.33
N PRO A 41 16.96 -7.41 8.57
CA PRO A 41 15.93 -6.98 9.52
C PRO A 41 14.53 -7.31 9.00
N PRO A 42 13.48 -7.15 9.83
CA PRO A 42 12.11 -7.32 9.39
C PRO A 42 11.80 -6.47 8.16
N LEU A 43 10.95 -6.99 7.28
CA LEU A 43 10.41 -6.26 6.14
C LEU A 43 8.96 -5.86 6.44
N LEU A 44 8.68 -4.56 6.50
CA LEU A 44 7.32 -4.05 6.58
C LEU A 44 6.83 -3.64 5.20
N MET A 45 5.65 -4.16 4.80
CA MET A 45 5.02 -3.89 3.52
C MET A 45 3.74 -3.08 3.70
N GLN A 46 3.56 -2.02 2.91
CA GLN A 46 2.45 -1.08 3.01
C GLN A 46 1.64 -1.00 1.72
N HIS A 47 0.36 -1.35 1.78
CA HIS A 47 -0.54 -1.45 0.63
C HIS A 47 -0.98 -0.09 0.08
N GLY A 48 -1.54 -0.10 -1.14
CA GLY A 48 -2.07 1.06 -1.83
C GLY A 48 -3.49 1.46 -1.40
N TRP A 49 -4.02 2.51 -2.03
CA TRP A 49 -5.40 2.95 -1.82
C TRP A 49 -6.39 1.88 -2.31
N MET A 50 -7.43 1.62 -1.51
CA MET A 50 -8.45 0.58 -1.77
C MET A 50 -7.85 -0.81 -1.95
N ASP A 51 -6.81 -1.12 -1.18
CA ASP A 51 -6.19 -2.43 -1.11
C ASP A 51 -6.07 -2.88 0.35
N VAL A 52 -5.50 -4.04 0.60
CA VAL A 52 -5.37 -4.66 1.93
C VAL A 52 -4.00 -5.31 2.10
N ALA A 53 -3.55 -5.49 3.34
CA ALA A 53 -2.28 -6.15 3.66
C ALA A 53 -2.15 -7.55 3.04
N ALA A 54 -3.26 -8.28 2.92
CA ALA A 54 -3.29 -9.61 2.35
C ALA A 54 -2.84 -9.66 0.87
N SER A 55 -2.88 -8.55 0.14
CA SER A 55 -2.47 -8.52 -1.28
C SER A 55 -0.98 -8.81 -1.48
N PHE A 56 -0.17 -8.72 -0.43
CA PHE A 56 1.25 -9.10 -0.46
C PHE A 56 1.50 -10.61 -0.35
N GLN A 57 0.48 -11.43 -0.08
CA GLN A 57 0.62 -12.88 0.08
C GLN A 57 1.35 -13.53 -1.10
N PHE A 58 1.05 -13.09 -2.33
CA PHE A 58 1.65 -13.68 -3.54
C PHE A 58 3.16 -13.45 -3.61
N VAL A 59 3.61 -12.26 -3.19
CA VAL A 59 5.03 -11.92 -3.13
C VAL A 59 5.72 -12.70 -2.01
N VAL A 60 5.09 -12.78 -0.83
CA VAL A 60 5.65 -13.53 0.31
C VAL A 60 5.79 -15.01 -0.02
N ASP A 61 4.80 -15.60 -0.69
CA ASP A 61 4.87 -16.99 -1.16
C ASP A 61 5.96 -17.25 -2.19
N ALA A 62 6.34 -16.21 -2.93
CA ALA A 62 7.38 -16.28 -3.95
C ALA A 62 8.81 -16.04 -3.42
N LEU A 63 8.97 -15.51 -2.20
CA LEU A 63 10.28 -15.38 -1.58
C LEU A 63 10.94 -16.77 -1.43
N ARG A 64 12.23 -16.87 -1.71
CA ARG A 64 13.01 -18.12 -1.56
C ARG A 64 13.49 -18.31 -0.14
N ALA A 65 14.01 -17.23 0.45
CA ALA A 65 14.48 -17.22 1.83
C ALA A 65 13.35 -16.96 2.81
N ASP A 66 13.38 -17.65 3.95
CA ASP A 66 12.49 -17.33 5.06
C ASP A 66 12.91 -16.00 5.66
N ARG A 67 11.93 -15.14 5.90
CA ARG A 67 12.12 -13.79 6.41
C ARG A 67 10.96 -13.40 7.31
N HIS A 68 11.25 -12.58 8.31
CA HIS A 68 10.21 -11.91 9.09
C HIS A 68 9.61 -10.79 8.24
N VAL A 69 8.36 -10.97 7.81
CA VAL A 69 7.61 -10.01 6.99
C VAL A 69 6.35 -9.61 7.74
N LEU A 70 6.05 -8.32 7.73
CA LEU A 70 4.82 -7.77 8.28
C LEU A 70 4.14 -6.89 7.24
N ALA A 71 2.82 -6.83 7.31
CA ALA A 71 2.03 -5.83 6.61
C ALA A 71 0.85 -5.46 7.49
N PHE A 72 0.51 -4.18 7.62
CA PHE A 72 -0.72 -3.79 8.30
C PHE A 72 -1.68 -3.09 7.36
N ASP A 73 -2.96 -3.25 7.64
CA ASP A 73 -3.99 -2.50 6.93
C ASP A 73 -3.97 -1.04 7.42
N TRP A 74 -3.88 -0.10 6.47
CA TRP A 74 -4.02 1.31 6.79
C TRP A 74 -5.38 1.61 7.43
N ARG A 75 -5.46 2.68 8.25
CA ARG A 75 -6.72 3.15 8.84
C ARG A 75 -7.86 3.18 7.82
N GLY A 76 -8.99 2.57 8.17
CA GLY A 76 -10.18 2.49 7.32
C GLY A 76 -10.05 1.57 6.11
N PHE A 77 -9.05 0.71 6.05
CA PHE A 77 -8.92 -0.38 5.07
C PHE A 77 -8.79 -1.73 5.76
N GLY A 78 -9.07 -2.79 5.02
CA GLY A 78 -8.95 -4.15 5.53
C GLY A 78 -9.77 -4.37 6.79
N LEU A 79 -9.13 -4.89 7.82
CA LEU A 79 -9.72 -5.12 9.13
C LEU A 79 -9.34 -4.04 10.16
N THR A 80 -8.64 -2.99 9.75
CA THR A 80 -8.30 -1.85 10.61
C THR A 80 -9.50 -0.93 10.82
N ASP A 81 -9.64 -0.42 12.04
CA ASP A 81 -10.72 0.50 12.39
C ASP A 81 -10.75 1.74 11.48
N ALA A 82 -11.94 2.22 11.20
CA ALA A 82 -12.16 3.46 10.46
C ALA A 82 -11.95 4.67 11.39
N SER A 83 -11.52 5.79 10.81
CA SER A 83 -11.45 7.07 11.53
C SER A 83 -12.85 7.56 11.88
N ALA A 84 -13.13 7.82 13.15
CA ALA A 84 -14.40 8.39 13.60
C ALA A 84 -14.71 9.74 12.94
N ALA A 85 -13.69 10.50 12.55
CA ALA A 85 -13.86 11.76 11.83
C ALA A 85 -14.22 11.58 10.35
N GLY A 86 -14.13 10.34 9.81
CA GLY A 86 -14.38 10.06 8.39
C GLY A 86 -13.47 10.85 7.45
N THR A 87 -12.24 11.11 7.88
CA THR A 87 -11.21 11.82 7.12
C THR A 87 -9.91 11.02 7.11
N TYR A 88 -9.20 11.07 5.99
CA TYR A 88 -8.01 10.29 5.73
C TYR A 88 -6.96 11.15 5.06
N TRP A 89 -5.91 11.51 5.81
CA TRP A 89 -4.92 12.49 5.39
C TRP A 89 -3.52 11.89 5.47
N THR A 90 -2.60 12.35 4.65
CA THR A 90 -1.21 11.89 4.66
C THR A 90 -0.55 11.98 6.05
N PRO A 91 -0.73 13.06 6.84
CA PRO A 91 -0.16 13.12 8.19
C PRO A 91 -0.66 12.02 9.13
N ASP A 92 -1.92 11.57 8.97
CA ASP A 92 -2.44 10.47 9.77
C ASP A 92 -1.77 9.15 9.44
N TYR A 93 -1.56 8.86 8.14
CA TYR A 93 -0.82 7.66 7.72
C TYR A 93 0.63 7.68 8.20
N LEU A 94 1.29 8.85 8.18
CA LEU A 94 2.65 8.99 8.72
C LEU A 94 2.69 8.74 10.23
N GLY A 95 1.74 9.32 10.98
CA GLY A 95 1.63 9.11 12.41
C GLY A 95 1.31 7.67 12.79
N ASP A 96 0.44 7.00 12.00
CA ASP A 96 0.13 5.58 12.21
C ASP A 96 1.34 4.70 11.91
N LEU A 97 2.08 4.98 10.84
CA LEU A 97 3.29 4.22 10.52
C LEU A 97 4.36 4.36 11.61
N ASP A 98 4.60 5.59 12.10
CA ASP A 98 5.57 5.83 13.18
C ASP A 98 5.19 5.07 14.45
N ALA A 99 3.94 5.20 14.91
CA ALA A 99 3.46 4.54 16.11
C ALA A 99 3.31 3.01 15.94
N ALA A 100 2.96 2.54 14.73
CA ALA A 100 2.92 1.10 14.43
C ALA A 100 4.31 0.48 14.50
N LEU A 101 5.35 1.16 14.02
CA LEU A 101 6.73 0.69 14.14
C LEU A 101 7.16 0.59 15.60
N ASP A 102 6.77 1.55 16.44
CA ASP A 102 7.04 1.48 17.89
C ASP A 102 6.34 0.31 18.56
N ALA A 103 5.07 0.05 18.20
CA ALA A 103 4.29 -1.05 18.74
C ALA A 103 4.74 -2.43 18.23
N LEU A 104 5.17 -2.54 16.98
CA LEU A 104 5.60 -3.79 16.35
C LEU A 104 7.00 -4.22 16.78
N PHE A 105 7.86 -3.26 17.10
CA PHE A 105 9.27 -3.47 17.42
C PHE A 105 9.65 -2.91 18.78
N CYS A 106 8.70 -2.97 19.76
CA CYS A 106 8.86 -2.40 21.12
C CYS A 106 10.05 -3.00 21.90
N ASP A 107 10.44 -4.23 21.60
CA ASP A 107 11.57 -4.90 22.24
C ASP A 107 12.93 -4.55 21.59
N ALA A 108 12.91 -3.85 20.47
CA ALA A 108 14.11 -3.37 19.79
C ALA A 108 14.47 -1.95 20.25
N ALA A 109 15.73 -1.54 20.09
CA ALA A 109 16.09 -0.14 20.30
C ALA A 109 15.28 0.74 19.34
N ALA A 110 14.85 1.92 19.77
CA ALA A 110 13.94 2.81 19.04
C ALA A 110 14.39 3.15 17.59
N ASP A 111 15.70 3.07 17.33
CA ASP A 111 16.31 3.31 16.03
C ASP A 111 16.77 2.01 15.32
N THR A 112 16.28 0.83 15.74
CA THR A 112 16.62 -0.41 15.02
C THR A 112 16.10 -0.33 13.58
N PRO A 113 16.98 -0.35 12.56
CA PRO A 113 16.54 -0.17 11.18
C PRO A 113 15.74 -1.38 10.69
N ILE A 114 14.70 -1.10 9.91
CA ILE A 114 13.91 -2.09 9.18
C ILE A 114 14.08 -1.91 7.68
N ASP A 115 13.65 -2.92 6.92
CA ASP A 115 13.38 -2.75 5.50
C ASP A 115 11.91 -2.34 5.32
N LEU A 116 11.67 -1.36 4.47
CA LEU A 116 10.33 -0.79 4.28
C LEU A 116 9.96 -0.81 2.80
N LEU A 117 8.78 -1.34 2.52
CA LEU A 117 8.22 -1.40 1.17
C LEU A 117 6.84 -0.73 1.17
N GLY A 118 6.55 0.05 0.13
CA GLY A 118 5.21 0.56 -0.10
C GLY A 118 4.78 0.39 -1.55
N HIS A 119 3.48 0.19 -1.75
CA HIS A 119 2.83 0.18 -3.05
C HIS A 119 1.93 1.40 -3.21
N SER A 120 2.02 2.11 -4.36
CA SER A 120 1.11 3.21 -4.74
C SER A 120 0.97 4.27 -3.63
N MET A 121 -0.20 4.43 -3.01
CA MET A 121 -0.41 5.32 -1.85
C MET A 121 0.57 4.98 -0.71
N GLY A 122 0.69 3.70 -0.37
CA GLY A 122 1.63 3.24 0.65
C GLY A 122 3.07 3.62 0.30
N ALA A 123 3.46 3.53 -0.98
CA ALA A 123 4.79 3.94 -1.43
C ALA A 123 5.02 5.45 -1.26
N ASN A 124 4.01 6.28 -1.52
CA ASN A 124 4.10 7.72 -1.28
C ASN A 124 4.29 8.04 0.22
N VAL A 125 3.61 7.30 1.10
CA VAL A 125 3.75 7.47 2.56
C VAL A 125 5.13 7.03 3.04
N VAL A 126 5.60 5.83 2.62
CA VAL A 126 6.90 5.32 3.08
C VAL A 126 8.09 6.14 2.55
N MET A 127 7.97 6.75 1.38
CA MET A 127 8.98 7.70 0.88
C MET A 127 9.09 8.95 1.75
N LEU A 128 7.96 9.52 2.17
CA LEU A 128 7.96 10.63 3.12
C LEU A 128 8.54 10.20 4.46
N TYR A 129 8.10 9.06 4.98
CA TYR A 129 8.55 8.54 6.26
C TYR A 129 10.06 8.30 6.29
N ALA A 130 10.62 7.73 5.24
CA ALA A 130 12.06 7.46 5.14
C ALA A 130 12.91 8.74 5.16
N GLY A 131 12.39 9.86 4.66
CA GLY A 131 13.05 11.17 4.79
C GLY A 131 12.92 11.80 6.18
N LEU A 132 11.80 11.53 6.86
CA LEU A 132 11.52 12.06 8.21
C LEU A 132 12.20 11.26 9.33
N ARG A 133 12.38 9.96 9.12
CA ARG A 133 13.00 9.02 10.07
C ARG A 133 14.11 8.20 9.40
N PRO A 134 15.15 8.83 8.82
CA PRO A 134 16.12 8.12 7.99
C PRO A 134 16.87 7.00 8.73
N ARG A 135 17.11 7.14 10.04
CA ARG A 135 17.80 6.12 10.85
C ARG A 135 17.01 4.83 11.02
N ARG A 136 15.67 4.89 10.90
CA ARG A 136 14.80 3.70 11.05
C ARG A 136 14.73 2.83 9.79
N ILE A 137 15.28 3.28 8.67
CA ILE A 137 15.13 2.61 7.38
C ILE A 137 16.49 2.17 6.85
N ARG A 138 16.71 0.84 6.77
CA ARG A 138 17.90 0.26 6.17
C ARG A 138 17.85 0.30 4.65
N ARG A 139 16.74 -0.14 4.08
CA ARG A 139 16.46 -0.16 2.63
C ARG A 139 15.00 0.17 2.39
N LEU A 140 14.74 0.92 1.33
CA LEU A 140 13.41 1.37 0.96
C LEU A 140 13.04 0.83 -0.42
N VAL A 141 11.84 0.27 -0.53
CA VAL A 141 11.28 -0.18 -1.81
C VAL A 141 10.02 0.62 -2.13
N ASN A 142 10.03 1.25 -3.30
CA ASN A 142 8.88 1.98 -3.83
C ASN A 142 8.32 1.24 -5.04
N LEU A 143 7.10 0.71 -4.91
CA LEU A 143 6.35 0.07 -5.98
C LEU A 143 5.29 1.06 -6.49
N GLU A 144 5.50 1.65 -7.67
CA GLU A 144 4.50 2.49 -8.35
C GLU A 144 4.03 3.75 -7.58
N GLY A 145 4.82 4.27 -6.64
CA GLY A 145 4.49 5.46 -5.87
C GLY A 145 4.96 6.75 -6.53
N PHE A 146 4.35 7.14 -7.63
CA PHE A 146 4.75 8.28 -8.46
C PHE A 146 4.60 9.66 -7.80
N GLY A 147 4.02 9.76 -6.60
CA GLY A 147 3.59 11.03 -6.04
C GLY A 147 2.27 11.51 -6.64
N MET A 148 2.02 12.81 -6.60
CA MET A 148 0.79 13.42 -7.11
C MET A 148 1.13 14.66 -7.94
N PRO A 149 0.24 15.09 -8.87
CA PRO A 149 0.39 16.36 -9.56
C PRO A 149 0.54 17.52 -8.58
N ALA A 150 1.42 18.46 -8.88
CA ALA A 150 1.58 19.68 -8.09
C ALA A 150 0.25 20.47 -8.05
N THR A 151 -0.02 21.13 -6.93
CA THR A 151 -1.19 21.97 -6.76
C THR A 151 -0.79 23.44 -6.57
N GLN A 152 -1.74 24.34 -6.83
CA GLN A 152 -1.57 25.78 -6.67
C GLN A 152 -2.44 26.28 -5.51
N PRO A 153 -2.00 27.25 -4.71
CA PRO A 153 -2.79 27.81 -3.59
C PRO A 153 -4.19 28.27 -4.01
N SER A 154 -4.36 28.77 -5.22
CA SER A 154 -5.65 29.20 -5.78
C SER A 154 -6.69 28.07 -5.88
N GLN A 155 -6.28 26.82 -5.84
CA GLN A 155 -7.17 25.64 -5.87
C GLN A 155 -7.80 25.33 -4.50
N ALA A 156 -7.21 25.84 -3.40
CA ALA A 156 -7.64 25.53 -2.03
C ALA A 156 -9.10 25.89 -1.74
N PRO A 157 -9.63 27.11 -2.08
CA PRO A 157 -10.99 27.46 -1.74
C PRO A 157 -12.00 26.49 -2.39
N LYS A 158 -11.87 26.21 -3.68
CA LYS A 158 -12.76 25.27 -4.38
C LYS A 158 -12.68 23.85 -3.82
N ARG A 159 -11.48 23.39 -3.48
CA ARG A 159 -11.25 22.05 -2.94
C ARG A 159 -11.87 21.91 -1.54
N ILE A 160 -11.72 22.92 -0.67
CA ILE A 160 -12.31 22.93 0.67
C ILE A 160 -13.84 22.95 0.58
N VAL A 161 -14.43 23.79 -0.28
CA VAL A 161 -15.88 23.81 -0.50
C VAL A 161 -16.39 22.43 -0.95
N GLN A 162 -15.72 21.81 -1.92
CA GLN A 162 -16.05 20.45 -2.37
C GLN A 162 -16.02 19.44 -1.22
N TRP A 163 -15.02 19.50 -0.37
CA TRP A 163 -14.91 18.62 0.79
C TRP A 163 -16.03 18.86 1.80
N LEU A 164 -16.34 20.14 2.12
CA LEU A 164 -17.45 20.50 3.01
C LEU A 164 -18.80 19.98 2.50
N ASP A 165 -19.02 20.06 1.19
CA ASP A 165 -20.26 19.54 0.58
C ASP A 165 -20.31 18.01 0.60
N GLN A 166 -19.18 17.33 0.40
CA GLN A 166 -19.09 15.88 0.51
C GLN A 166 -19.27 15.36 1.94
N LEU A 167 -18.95 16.15 2.97
CA LEU A 167 -19.24 15.78 4.36
C LEU A 167 -20.73 15.69 4.67
N LYS A 168 -21.56 16.47 3.95
CA LYS A 168 -23.03 16.49 4.13
C LYS A 168 -23.73 15.31 3.43
N GLN A 169 -22.98 14.53 2.64
CA GLN A 169 -23.53 13.42 1.87
C GLN A 169 -22.98 12.07 2.38
N PRO A 170 -23.81 11.02 2.43
CA PRO A 170 -23.33 9.69 2.75
C PRO A 170 -22.33 9.23 1.69
N ALA A 171 -21.12 8.87 2.11
CA ALA A 171 -20.19 8.17 1.24
C ALA A 171 -20.58 6.69 1.15
N THR A 172 -20.53 6.12 -0.05
CA THR A 172 -20.90 4.72 -0.27
C THR A 172 -19.86 4.00 -1.12
N LEU A 173 -19.65 2.71 -0.85
CA LEU A 173 -18.96 1.78 -1.73
C LEU A 173 -20.00 0.82 -2.33
N ARG A 174 -19.71 0.34 -3.53
CA ARG A 174 -20.50 -0.71 -4.15
C ARG A 174 -20.31 -2.00 -3.36
N ASP A 175 -21.39 -2.72 -3.08
CA ASP A 175 -21.39 -4.10 -2.64
C ASP A 175 -21.63 -5.05 -3.82
N TYR A 176 -21.46 -6.36 -3.58
CA TYR A 176 -21.50 -7.39 -4.60
C TYR A 176 -22.36 -8.56 -4.15
N ASP A 177 -22.94 -9.29 -5.11
CA ASP A 177 -23.83 -10.43 -4.84
C ASP A 177 -23.06 -11.70 -4.45
N SER A 178 -21.78 -11.81 -4.82
CA SER A 178 -20.96 -12.98 -4.57
C SER A 178 -19.46 -12.64 -4.50
N LEU A 179 -18.66 -13.56 -3.96
CA LEU A 179 -17.20 -13.48 -4.03
C LEU A 179 -16.69 -13.51 -5.47
N ASP A 180 -17.37 -14.25 -6.36
CA ASP A 180 -17.00 -14.28 -7.79
C ASP A 180 -17.20 -12.90 -8.45
N ALA A 181 -18.23 -12.15 -8.05
CA ALA A 181 -18.43 -10.77 -8.52
C ALA A 181 -17.34 -9.83 -7.99
N VAL A 182 -16.86 -10.03 -6.75
CA VAL A 182 -15.70 -9.32 -6.21
C VAL A 182 -14.43 -9.67 -6.99
N ALA A 183 -14.17 -10.96 -7.23
CA ALA A 183 -13.03 -11.44 -8.01
C ALA A 183 -13.05 -10.89 -9.45
N ALA A 184 -14.21 -10.87 -10.08
CA ALA A 184 -14.39 -10.26 -11.40
C ALA A 184 -14.08 -8.76 -11.39
N ARG A 185 -14.48 -8.04 -10.33
CA ARG A 185 -14.13 -6.62 -10.15
C ARG A 185 -12.64 -6.40 -10.00
N LEU A 186 -11.95 -7.23 -9.22
CA LEU A 186 -10.49 -7.17 -9.07
C LEU A 186 -9.79 -7.35 -10.42
N ARG A 187 -10.24 -8.34 -11.22
CA ARG A 187 -9.69 -8.59 -12.55
C ARG A 187 -10.05 -7.52 -13.58
N GLN A 188 -11.17 -6.83 -13.42
CA GLN A 188 -11.52 -5.68 -14.28
C GLN A 188 -10.55 -4.51 -14.08
N THR A 189 -10.06 -4.29 -12.85
CA THR A 189 -9.09 -3.24 -12.54
C THR A 189 -7.65 -3.69 -12.75
N ASN A 190 -7.40 -4.99 -12.65
CA ASN A 190 -6.11 -5.62 -12.92
C ASN A 190 -6.29 -6.82 -13.87
N PRO A 191 -6.27 -6.61 -15.20
CA PRO A 191 -6.51 -7.69 -16.18
C PRO A 191 -5.46 -8.81 -16.14
N LEU A 192 -4.26 -8.54 -15.65
CA LEU A 192 -3.19 -9.54 -15.53
C LEU A 192 -3.34 -10.45 -14.31
N LEU A 193 -4.22 -10.13 -13.37
CA LEU A 193 -4.44 -10.93 -12.17
C LEU A 193 -5.05 -12.30 -12.53
N PRO A 194 -4.37 -13.44 -12.24
CA PRO A 194 -4.89 -14.77 -12.51
C PRO A 194 -6.22 -15.04 -11.75
N PRO A 195 -7.17 -15.79 -12.35
CA PRO A 195 -8.45 -16.07 -11.72
C PRO A 195 -8.35 -16.69 -10.32
N ALA A 196 -7.44 -17.64 -10.11
CA ALA A 196 -7.25 -18.27 -8.81
C ALA A 196 -6.76 -17.30 -7.73
N ARG A 197 -5.83 -16.40 -8.08
CA ARG A 197 -5.37 -15.32 -7.17
C ARG A 197 -6.49 -14.30 -6.90
N ALA A 198 -7.30 -13.96 -7.91
CA ALA A 198 -8.43 -13.06 -7.75
C ALA A 198 -9.51 -13.64 -6.82
N ALA A 199 -9.82 -14.92 -6.96
CA ALA A 199 -10.78 -15.61 -6.08
C ALA A 199 -10.29 -15.67 -4.63
N TRP A 200 -9.00 -15.93 -4.41
CA TRP A 200 -8.40 -15.90 -3.08
C TRP A 200 -8.42 -14.48 -2.49
N LEU A 201 -7.98 -13.49 -3.25
CA LEU A 201 -7.92 -12.09 -2.78
C LEU A 201 -9.31 -11.53 -2.47
N ALA A 202 -10.35 -11.93 -3.23
CA ALA A 202 -11.72 -11.50 -3.00
C ALA A 202 -12.20 -11.81 -1.57
N GLN A 203 -11.76 -12.95 -0.99
CA GLN A 203 -12.09 -13.35 0.38
C GLN A 203 -11.45 -12.45 1.43
N HIS A 204 -10.29 -11.86 1.13
CA HIS A 204 -9.54 -10.97 2.01
C HIS A 204 -9.83 -9.48 1.75
N TRP A 205 -10.42 -9.16 0.60
CA TRP A 205 -10.73 -7.79 0.16
C TRP A 205 -12.18 -7.39 0.44
N SER A 206 -13.02 -8.35 0.86
CA SER A 206 -14.43 -8.13 1.17
C SER A 206 -14.88 -8.93 2.38
N ARG A 207 -16.00 -8.51 2.96
CA ARG A 207 -16.68 -9.23 4.03
C ARG A 207 -18.10 -9.57 3.63
N ARG A 208 -18.57 -10.74 4.05
CA ARG A 208 -19.97 -11.14 3.92
C ARG A 208 -20.84 -10.38 4.93
N VAL A 209 -21.95 -9.83 4.48
CA VAL A 209 -22.96 -9.16 5.31
C VAL A 209 -24.35 -9.61 4.89
N GLU A 210 -25.27 -9.65 5.85
CA GLU A 210 -26.69 -9.89 5.57
C GLU A 210 -27.42 -8.54 5.59
N LYS A 211 -28.04 -8.18 4.45
CA LYS A 211 -28.77 -6.90 4.30
C LYS A 211 -30.28 -7.16 4.26
N ALA A 212 -31.02 -6.44 5.10
CA ALA A 212 -32.47 -6.51 5.10
C ALA A 212 -33.04 -6.21 3.70
N GLY A 213 -33.85 -7.13 3.18
CA GLY A 213 -34.48 -7.02 1.86
C GLY A 213 -33.57 -7.29 0.66
N ALA A 214 -32.25 -7.45 0.85
CA ALA A 214 -31.29 -7.71 -0.23
C ALA A 214 -30.52 -9.03 -0.06
N GLY A 215 -30.70 -9.75 1.08
CA GLY A 215 -30.01 -11.00 1.38
C GLY A 215 -28.50 -10.83 1.61
N THR A 216 -27.76 -11.91 1.31
CA THR A 216 -26.30 -11.93 1.45
C THR A 216 -25.65 -11.00 0.43
N ARG A 217 -24.75 -10.12 0.92
CA ARG A 217 -23.93 -9.21 0.12
C ARG A 217 -22.46 -9.30 0.55
N TYR A 218 -21.58 -8.83 -0.31
CA TYR A 218 -20.14 -8.72 -0.04
C TYR A 218 -19.72 -7.26 -0.12
N GLU A 219 -19.36 -6.69 1.02
CA GLU A 219 -18.87 -5.32 1.14
C GLU A 219 -17.37 -5.28 1.04
N ILE A 220 -16.84 -4.31 0.30
CA ILE A 220 -15.39 -4.06 0.22
C ILE A 220 -14.88 -3.59 1.58
N LEU A 221 -13.74 -4.12 2.01
CA LEU A 221 -13.06 -3.74 3.24
C LEU A 221 -12.34 -2.39 3.07
N GLY A 222 -13.11 -1.33 3.04
CA GLY A 222 -12.65 0.06 2.94
C GLY A 222 -13.72 1.02 3.42
N ASP A 223 -13.34 2.04 4.16
CA ASP A 223 -14.28 3.10 4.53
C ASP A 223 -14.66 3.91 3.28
N PRO A 224 -15.96 4.06 2.98
CA PRO A 224 -16.42 4.90 1.88
C PRO A 224 -15.88 6.35 1.91
N ALA A 225 -15.58 6.87 3.09
CA ALA A 225 -15.04 8.22 3.29
C ALA A 225 -13.68 8.44 2.60
N HIS A 226 -12.95 7.38 2.26
CA HIS A 226 -11.74 7.47 1.42
C HIS A 226 -11.98 8.04 0.02
N LYS A 227 -13.24 8.04 -0.45
CA LYS A 227 -13.61 8.67 -1.73
C LYS A 227 -13.77 10.18 -1.66
N ARG A 228 -13.86 10.74 -0.47
CA ARG A 228 -13.98 12.19 -0.30
C ARG A 228 -12.68 12.86 -0.75
N VAL A 229 -12.82 14.02 -1.37
CA VAL A 229 -11.65 14.80 -1.74
C VAL A 229 -10.85 15.18 -0.49
N ASN A 230 -9.54 15.03 -0.56
CA ASN A 230 -8.69 15.54 0.52
C ASN A 230 -8.69 17.09 0.47
N PRO A 231 -9.09 17.80 1.55
CA PRO A 231 -9.12 19.26 1.55
C PRO A 231 -7.72 19.88 1.50
N THR A 232 -6.71 19.16 1.97
CA THR A 232 -5.32 19.61 1.94
C THR A 232 -4.74 19.48 0.53
N LEU A 233 -4.15 20.55 0.03
CA LEU A 233 -3.44 20.52 -1.24
C LEU A 233 -2.16 19.69 -1.13
N TYR A 234 -1.80 19.02 -2.25
CA TYR A 234 -0.53 18.32 -2.34
C TYR A 234 0.61 19.34 -2.55
N GLN A 235 1.45 19.47 -1.56
CA GLN A 235 2.59 20.40 -1.56
C GLN A 235 3.84 19.69 -2.08
N ARG A 236 4.08 19.78 -3.41
CA ARG A 236 5.21 19.13 -4.07
C ARG A 236 6.54 19.46 -3.39
N ASP A 237 6.78 20.73 -3.08
CA ASP A 237 8.07 21.17 -2.57
C ASP A 237 8.35 20.67 -1.14
N GLU A 238 7.31 20.53 -0.31
CA GLU A 238 7.40 19.88 1.00
C GLU A 238 7.76 18.40 0.85
N VAL A 239 7.13 17.69 -0.10
CA VAL A 239 7.43 16.29 -0.40
C VAL A 239 8.88 16.13 -0.85
N LEU A 240 9.36 16.98 -1.76
CA LEU A 240 10.74 16.95 -2.24
C LEU A 240 11.76 17.29 -1.13
N ALA A 241 11.40 18.19 -0.21
CA ALA A 241 12.23 18.47 0.95
C ALA A 241 12.41 17.21 1.83
N CYS A 242 11.33 16.43 2.04
CA CYS A 242 11.42 15.15 2.74
C CYS A 242 12.26 14.13 1.94
N TRP A 243 12.04 13.99 0.64
CA TRP A 243 12.76 13.01 -0.18
C TRP A 243 14.28 13.26 -0.23
N LYS A 244 14.71 14.53 -0.19
CA LYS A 244 16.13 14.91 -0.11
C LYS A 244 16.84 14.36 1.12
N LEU A 245 16.08 14.08 2.19
CA LEU A 245 16.60 13.57 3.47
C LEU A 245 16.66 12.04 3.51
N ILE A 246 16.20 11.33 2.48
CA ILE A 246 16.29 9.87 2.42
C ILE A 246 17.75 9.44 2.36
N GLU A 247 18.19 8.71 3.37
CA GLU A 247 19.55 8.15 3.47
C GLU A 247 19.61 6.70 3.00
N ALA A 248 18.51 5.96 3.12
CA ALA A 248 18.43 4.58 2.69
C ALA A 248 18.62 4.44 1.17
N PRO A 249 19.24 3.37 0.67
CA PRO A 249 19.13 2.99 -0.74
C PRO A 249 17.65 2.74 -1.08
N VAL A 250 17.23 3.19 -2.24
CA VAL A 250 15.85 3.06 -2.75
C VAL A 250 15.83 2.17 -3.98
N LEU A 251 14.99 1.14 -3.96
CA LEU A 251 14.61 0.39 -5.15
C LEU A 251 13.27 0.93 -5.65
N TRP A 252 13.26 1.53 -6.82
CA TRP A 252 12.06 1.91 -7.54
C TRP A 252 11.68 0.82 -8.54
N VAL A 253 10.44 0.32 -8.46
CA VAL A 253 9.92 -0.68 -9.40
C VAL A 253 8.61 -0.20 -9.99
N GLU A 254 8.49 -0.31 -11.31
CA GLU A 254 7.26 -0.02 -12.06
C GLU A 254 6.93 -1.14 -13.04
N GLY A 255 5.67 -1.23 -13.45
CA GLY A 255 5.22 -2.11 -14.51
C GLY A 255 5.40 -1.48 -15.89
N ASP A 256 5.74 -2.29 -16.91
CA ASP A 256 5.85 -1.82 -18.30
C ASP A 256 4.51 -1.37 -18.90
N GLN A 257 3.39 -1.79 -18.30
CA GLN A 257 2.02 -1.46 -18.70
C GLN A 257 1.33 -0.50 -17.71
N THR A 258 2.11 0.18 -16.85
CA THR A 258 1.50 1.14 -15.91
C THR A 258 0.82 2.29 -16.65
N ASP A 259 -0.39 2.63 -16.23
CA ASP A 259 -1.16 3.75 -16.76
C ASP A 259 -1.15 5.00 -15.85
N VAL A 260 -0.46 4.91 -14.71
CA VAL A 260 -0.49 5.97 -13.68
C VAL A 260 -0.06 7.33 -14.23
N PRO A 261 1.06 7.47 -14.98
CA PRO A 261 1.40 8.76 -15.58
C PRO A 261 0.35 9.24 -16.59
N ALA A 262 -0.27 8.31 -17.36
CA ALA A 262 -1.30 8.65 -18.35
C ALA A 262 -2.59 9.18 -17.68
N ARG A 263 -2.94 8.71 -16.49
CA ARG A 263 -4.13 9.18 -15.75
C ARG A 263 -4.07 10.66 -15.37
N TRP A 264 -2.89 11.23 -15.27
CA TRP A 264 -2.73 12.65 -14.93
C TRP A 264 -2.60 13.55 -16.16
N GLY A 265 -2.36 12.96 -17.36
CA GLY A 265 -2.23 13.70 -18.63
C GLY A 265 -1.16 14.79 -18.51
N THR A 266 -1.52 16.00 -18.94
CA THR A 266 -0.60 17.15 -18.91
C THR A 266 -0.33 17.74 -17.52
N ARG A 267 -1.02 17.27 -16.48
CA ARG A 267 -0.85 17.80 -15.10
C ARG A 267 0.40 17.28 -14.41
N TYR A 268 0.93 16.14 -14.85
CA TYR A 268 2.11 15.52 -14.27
C TYR A 268 2.73 14.55 -15.28
N SER A 269 3.85 14.94 -15.85
CA SER A 269 4.53 14.15 -16.87
C SER A 269 5.54 13.16 -16.29
N ARG A 270 5.95 12.20 -17.12
CA ARG A 270 7.05 11.30 -16.79
C ARG A 270 8.36 12.06 -16.55
N ALA A 271 8.66 13.06 -17.37
CA ALA A 271 9.86 13.87 -17.19
C ALA A 271 9.87 14.61 -15.84
N GLU A 272 8.72 15.14 -15.42
CA GLU A 272 8.57 15.76 -14.11
C GLU A 272 8.77 14.74 -12.97
N PHE A 273 8.26 13.52 -13.11
CA PHE A 273 8.52 12.46 -12.15
C PHE A 273 10.03 12.14 -12.06
N ASP A 274 10.70 12.02 -13.20
CA ASP A 274 12.14 11.73 -13.24
C ASP A 274 12.97 12.85 -12.59
N GLU A 275 12.59 14.11 -12.82
CA GLU A 275 13.17 15.26 -12.14
C GLU A 275 12.96 15.20 -10.62
N ARG A 276 11.73 14.90 -10.16
CA ARG A 276 11.43 14.75 -8.72
C ARG A 276 12.24 13.64 -8.08
N MET A 277 12.38 12.50 -8.74
CA MET A 277 13.16 11.37 -8.25
C MET A 277 14.67 11.65 -8.18
N SER A 278 15.18 12.61 -8.95
CA SER A 278 16.60 12.98 -8.94
C SER A 278 17.08 13.58 -7.61
N VAL A 279 16.16 14.03 -6.74
CA VAL A 279 16.54 14.54 -5.41
C VAL A 279 16.92 13.43 -4.43
N VAL A 280 16.54 12.18 -4.72
CA VAL A 280 16.87 11.01 -3.90
C VAL A 280 18.27 10.53 -4.28
N ARG A 281 19.18 10.46 -3.30
CA ARG A 281 20.61 10.25 -3.55
C ARG A 281 20.97 8.90 -4.16
N ARG A 282 20.28 7.81 -3.78
CA ARG A 282 20.61 6.43 -4.16
C ARG A 282 19.36 5.72 -4.62
N VAL A 283 19.08 5.73 -5.91
CA VAL A 283 17.91 5.07 -6.51
C VAL A 283 18.36 4.05 -7.55
N GLU A 284 17.95 2.83 -7.35
CA GLU A 284 17.98 1.76 -8.35
C GLU A 284 16.60 1.66 -8.99
N ARG A 285 16.52 1.67 -10.32
CA ARG A 285 15.24 1.57 -11.04
C ARG A 285 15.12 0.24 -11.76
N ARG A 286 13.94 -0.39 -11.67
CA ARG A 286 13.60 -1.63 -12.38
C ARG A 286 12.22 -1.53 -12.97
N VAL A 287 12.03 -2.22 -14.09
CA VAL A 287 10.74 -2.41 -14.76
C VAL A 287 10.41 -3.89 -14.75
N LEU A 288 9.20 -4.24 -14.36
CA LEU A 288 8.65 -5.59 -14.48
C LEU A 288 7.74 -5.68 -15.71
N ALA A 289 7.87 -6.76 -16.45
CA ALA A 289 7.11 -7.04 -17.67
C ALA A 289 6.68 -8.52 -17.75
N PRO A 290 5.44 -8.82 -18.14
CA PRO A 290 4.33 -7.88 -18.28
C PRO A 290 3.73 -7.51 -16.92
N ALA A 291 3.60 -6.24 -16.57
CA ALA A 291 3.01 -5.80 -15.32
C ALA A 291 2.36 -4.42 -15.45
N GLY A 292 1.21 -4.24 -14.82
CA GLY A 292 0.54 -2.96 -14.65
C GLY A 292 0.83 -2.32 -13.28
N HIS A 293 -0.10 -1.47 -12.84
CA HIS A 293 0.01 -0.80 -11.54
C HIS A 293 0.07 -1.76 -10.34
N MET A 294 -0.54 -2.94 -10.45
CA MET A 294 -0.58 -3.96 -9.38
C MET A 294 0.52 -5.02 -9.57
N LEU A 295 1.75 -4.58 -9.83
CA LEU A 295 2.87 -5.44 -10.19
C LEU A 295 3.17 -6.57 -9.17
N HIS A 296 2.82 -6.39 -7.91
CA HIS A 296 2.93 -7.42 -6.86
C HIS A 296 1.87 -8.54 -6.99
N HIS A 297 0.79 -8.29 -7.75
CA HIS A 297 -0.17 -9.32 -8.16
C HIS A 297 0.22 -9.97 -9.48
N ASP A 298 0.77 -9.16 -10.42
CA ASP A 298 1.03 -9.56 -11.79
C ASP A 298 2.28 -10.43 -11.90
N GLN A 299 3.36 -10.01 -11.23
CA GLN A 299 4.68 -10.61 -11.31
C GLN A 299 5.29 -10.85 -9.91
N PRO A 300 4.61 -11.55 -8.98
CA PRO A 300 5.11 -11.72 -7.61
C PRO A 300 6.44 -12.48 -7.55
N GLU A 301 6.66 -13.44 -8.45
CA GLU A 301 7.91 -14.23 -8.51
C GLU A 301 9.09 -13.37 -8.94
N ALA A 302 8.92 -12.57 -9.99
CA ALA A 302 9.95 -11.65 -10.45
C ALA A 302 10.20 -10.52 -9.45
N LEU A 303 9.13 -10.00 -8.83
CA LEU A 303 9.26 -9.00 -7.77
C LEU A 303 10.00 -9.58 -6.55
N ALA A 304 9.66 -10.78 -6.09
CA ALA A 304 10.35 -11.45 -4.99
C ALA A 304 11.84 -11.59 -5.25
N ALA A 305 12.23 -12.01 -6.47
CA ALA A 305 13.64 -12.09 -6.85
C ALA A 305 14.37 -10.74 -6.82
N LEU A 306 13.71 -9.65 -7.27
CA LEU A 306 14.25 -8.28 -7.15
C LEU A 306 14.40 -7.84 -5.69
N LEU A 307 13.40 -8.15 -4.85
CA LEU A 307 13.44 -7.84 -3.43
C LEU A 307 14.59 -8.56 -2.74
N GLU A 308 14.78 -9.86 -2.97
CA GLU A 308 15.87 -10.65 -2.40
C GLU A 308 17.24 -10.12 -2.84
N ALA A 309 17.41 -9.80 -4.13
CA ALA A 309 18.64 -9.22 -4.63
C ALA A 309 18.96 -7.85 -4.00
N PHE A 310 17.95 -7.02 -3.83
CA PHE A 310 18.12 -5.67 -3.27
C PHE A 310 18.23 -5.67 -1.74
N LEU A 311 17.38 -6.43 -1.04
CA LEU A 311 17.34 -6.45 0.43
C LEU A 311 18.42 -7.35 1.06
N GLY A 312 19.01 -8.24 0.28
CA GLY A 312 19.86 -9.34 0.74
C GLY A 312 19.01 -10.53 1.17
N ALA A 313 19.34 -11.69 0.63
CA ALA A 313 18.69 -12.96 0.97
C ALA A 313 19.08 -13.45 2.39
#